data_9599fcafe0b11265b53454d83699eb3a
#
_entry.id   9599fcafe0b11265b53454d83699eb3a
#
_cell.length_a   1.000
_cell.length_b   1.000
_cell.length_c   1.000
_cell.angle_alpha   90.00
_cell.angle_beta   90.00
_cell.angle_gamma   90.00
#
_symmetry.space_group_name_H-M   'P 1'
#
loop_
_entity.id
_entity.type
_entity.pdbx_description
1 polymer ?
#
loop_
_entity_poly.entity_id
_entity_poly.type
_entity_poly.pdbx_seq_one_letter_code
_entity_poly.pdbx_strand_id
1 'polypeptide(L)'
;MTDVTTLLLAMDLTGVFIFGLTGGTLAVRHKLDIIGVLVLAVVTALAGGMVRDLLIAVPPATLRDDRYLIAALASGLFAFFLHRPINRLVKPVMVLDAAGLGLFAVAGCGKALAHGLGPIPAVLLGVLTACGGGVVRDILVAEVPRVLREEIYAVAAVLGAVIVVAGQRLALPEVPVAAAAVAAAFLLRVVSVLRGWSAPRAPGTGAGTQ
;
A
#
# COMPACT_ATOMS: atom_id res chain seq x y z
N MET A 1 25.30 -1.80 -7.86
CA MET A 1 24.07 -2.53 -8.28
C MET A 1 23.44 -3.30 -7.13
N THR A 2 24.19 -3.84 -6.18
CA THR A 2 23.68 -4.58 -5.00
C THR A 2 22.82 -3.73 -4.07
N ASP A 3 23.12 -2.45 -3.88
CA ASP A 3 22.40 -1.59 -2.92
C ASP A 3 20.96 -1.26 -3.32
N VAL A 4 20.69 -1.02 -4.60
CA VAL A 4 19.34 -0.65 -5.09
C VAL A 4 18.39 -1.85 -5.04
N THR A 5 18.85 -3.02 -5.46
CA THR A 5 18.04 -4.25 -5.40
C THR A 5 17.70 -4.61 -3.96
N THR A 6 18.65 -4.44 -3.05
CA THR A 6 18.48 -4.65 -1.62
C THR A 6 17.49 -3.64 -1.03
N LEU A 7 17.57 -2.38 -1.43
CA LEU A 7 16.63 -1.34 -1.00
C LEU A 7 15.20 -1.64 -1.44
N LEU A 8 15.00 -1.96 -2.72
CA LEU A 8 13.67 -2.30 -3.25
C LEU A 8 13.08 -3.51 -2.54
N LEU A 9 13.88 -4.54 -2.30
CA LEU A 9 13.45 -5.71 -1.55
C LEU A 9 13.08 -5.36 -0.11
N ALA A 10 13.88 -4.55 0.57
CA ALA A 10 13.59 -4.11 1.94
C ALA A 10 12.29 -3.29 1.99
N MET A 11 12.08 -2.41 1.02
CA MET A 11 10.83 -1.63 0.89
C MET A 11 9.62 -2.55 0.64
N ASP A 12 9.75 -3.52 -0.28
CA ASP A 12 8.68 -4.48 -0.56
C ASP A 12 8.35 -5.31 0.69
N LEU A 13 9.33 -5.91 1.38
CA LEU A 13 9.09 -6.71 2.58
C LEU A 13 8.53 -5.89 3.75
N THR A 14 9.00 -4.66 3.93
CA THR A 14 8.45 -3.74 4.93
C THR A 14 7.00 -3.39 4.59
N GLY A 15 6.72 -3.09 3.32
CA GLY A 15 5.37 -2.86 2.82
C GLY A 15 4.45 -4.05 3.04
N VAL A 16 4.92 -5.26 2.72
CA VAL A 16 4.20 -6.54 2.96
C VAL A 16 3.83 -6.68 4.44
N PHE A 17 4.80 -6.49 5.35
CA PHE A 17 4.54 -6.61 6.78
C PHE A 17 3.51 -5.57 7.26
N ILE A 18 3.66 -4.32 6.85
CA ILE A 18 2.77 -3.21 7.22
C ILE A 18 1.34 -3.47 6.68
N PHE A 19 1.19 -3.82 5.40
CA PHE A 19 -0.12 -4.10 4.84
C PHE A 19 -0.75 -5.37 5.43
N GLY A 20 0.03 -6.42 5.66
CA GLY A 20 -0.46 -7.61 6.34
C GLY A 20 -0.96 -7.31 7.75
N LEU A 21 -0.27 -6.42 8.47
CA LEU A 21 -0.70 -5.95 9.78
C LEU A 21 -2.04 -5.19 9.70
N THR A 22 -2.24 -4.35 8.69
CA THR A 22 -3.54 -3.66 8.48
C THR A 22 -4.66 -4.64 8.16
N GLY A 23 -4.39 -5.65 7.31
CA GLY A 23 -5.34 -6.71 6.97
C GLY A 23 -5.71 -7.56 8.18
N GLY A 24 -4.70 -8.05 8.91
CA GLY A 24 -4.91 -8.82 10.14
C GLY A 24 -5.68 -8.04 11.21
N THR A 25 -5.37 -6.76 11.39
CA THR A 25 -6.10 -5.90 12.34
C THR A 25 -7.56 -5.70 11.93
N LEU A 26 -7.84 -5.53 10.63
CA LEU A 26 -9.22 -5.43 10.15
C LEU A 26 -9.97 -6.74 10.36
N ALA A 27 -9.35 -7.90 10.08
CA ALA A 27 -9.93 -9.22 10.32
C ALA A 27 -10.30 -9.43 11.79
N VAL A 28 -9.43 -9.04 12.73
CA VAL A 28 -9.72 -9.09 14.18
C VAL A 28 -10.92 -8.20 14.53
N ARG A 29 -11.04 -7.01 13.94
CA ARG A 29 -12.21 -6.12 14.15
C ARG A 29 -13.51 -6.74 13.65
N HIS A 30 -13.45 -7.49 12.55
CA HIS A 30 -14.58 -8.26 12.01
C HIS A 30 -14.79 -9.59 12.74
N LYS A 31 -14.08 -9.83 13.86
CA LYS A 31 -14.21 -11.04 14.71
C LYS A 31 -13.96 -12.34 13.96
N LEU A 32 -13.08 -12.30 12.95
CA LEU A 32 -12.65 -13.51 12.25
C LEU A 32 -11.74 -14.35 13.16
N ASP A 33 -11.75 -15.66 12.95
CA ASP A 33 -10.84 -16.58 13.63
C ASP A 33 -9.38 -16.41 13.15
N ILE A 34 -8.46 -17.15 13.73
CA ILE A 34 -7.04 -17.06 13.40
C ILE A 34 -6.76 -17.34 11.92
N ILE A 35 -7.50 -18.27 11.31
CA ILE A 35 -7.35 -18.60 9.88
C ILE A 35 -7.81 -17.43 9.03
N GLY A 36 -8.98 -16.85 9.32
CA GLY A 36 -9.47 -15.65 8.65
C GLY A 36 -8.52 -14.46 8.78
N VAL A 37 -7.91 -14.27 9.97
CA VAL A 37 -6.89 -13.23 10.20
C VAL A 37 -5.66 -13.45 9.34
N LEU A 38 -5.14 -14.67 9.27
CA LEU A 38 -3.98 -15.01 8.45
C LEU A 38 -4.27 -14.86 6.96
N VAL A 39 -5.43 -15.36 6.49
CA VAL A 39 -5.84 -15.21 5.07
C VAL A 39 -5.95 -13.74 4.70
N LEU A 40 -6.66 -12.93 5.50
CA LEU A 40 -6.84 -11.52 5.16
C LEU A 40 -5.52 -10.74 5.24
N ALA A 41 -4.62 -11.08 6.17
CA ALA A 41 -3.29 -10.50 6.24
C ALA A 41 -2.47 -10.82 4.99
N VAL A 42 -2.40 -12.09 4.60
CA VAL A 42 -1.65 -12.56 3.42
C VAL A 42 -2.19 -11.92 2.15
N VAL A 43 -3.50 -11.95 1.94
CA VAL A 43 -4.11 -11.37 0.73
C VAL A 43 -3.87 -9.86 0.67
N THR A 44 -4.07 -9.15 1.79
CA THR A 44 -3.82 -7.70 1.85
C THR A 44 -2.36 -7.37 1.54
N ALA A 45 -1.43 -8.15 2.09
CA ALA A 45 -0.01 -7.92 1.95
C ALA A 45 0.52 -8.16 0.52
N LEU A 46 0.00 -9.18 -0.15
CA LEU A 46 0.61 -9.70 -1.38
C LEU A 46 -0.13 -9.29 -2.66
N ALA A 47 -1.45 -9.05 -2.60
CA ALA A 47 -2.27 -8.86 -3.80
C ALA A 47 -1.77 -7.72 -4.71
N GLY A 48 -1.41 -6.57 -4.16
CA GLY A 48 -0.94 -5.43 -4.95
C GLY A 48 0.35 -5.75 -5.73
N GLY A 49 1.32 -6.38 -5.07
CA GLY A 49 2.57 -6.81 -5.69
C GLY A 49 2.38 -7.93 -6.71
N MET A 50 1.48 -8.88 -6.46
CA MET A 50 1.15 -9.95 -7.41
C MET A 50 0.51 -9.40 -8.67
N VAL A 51 -0.47 -8.50 -8.55
CA VAL A 51 -1.11 -7.84 -9.70
C VAL A 51 -0.08 -7.05 -10.51
N ARG A 52 0.79 -6.27 -9.84
CA ARG A 52 1.91 -5.57 -10.50
C ARG A 52 2.74 -6.54 -11.33
N ASP A 53 3.21 -7.61 -10.72
CA ASP A 53 4.16 -8.54 -11.36
C ASP A 53 3.52 -9.25 -12.55
N LEU A 54 2.24 -9.63 -12.46
CA LEU A 54 1.48 -10.18 -13.58
C LEU A 54 1.34 -9.18 -14.73
N LEU A 55 1.08 -7.91 -14.45
CA LEU A 55 0.91 -6.87 -15.47
C LEU A 55 2.21 -6.53 -16.20
N ILE A 56 3.37 -6.71 -15.55
CA ILE A 56 4.68 -6.58 -16.22
C ILE A 56 5.20 -7.92 -16.78
N ALA A 57 4.33 -8.94 -16.83
CA ALA A 57 4.62 -10.26 -17.38
C ALA A 57 5.82 -10.96 -16.73
N VAL A 58 5.99 -10.79 -15.41
CA VAL A 58 6.99 -11.55 -14.65
C VAL A 58 6.32 -12.43 -13.60
N PRO A 59 6.92 -13.58 -13.26
CA PRO A 59 6.42 -14.39 -12.16
C PRO A 59 6.45 -13.59 -10.85
N PRO A 60 5.32 -13.57 -10.08
CA PRO A 60 5.24 -12.83 -8.83
C PRO A 60 6.41 -13.14 -7.88
N ALA A 61 7.04 -12.09 -7.35
CA ALA A 61 8.14 -12.22 -6.39
C ALA A 61 7.72 -13.05 -5.17
N THR A 62 6.46 -12.95 -4.77
CA THR A 62 5.84 -13.68 -3.67
C THR A 62 5.79 -15.20 -3.87
N LEU A 63 5.93 -15.68 -5.12
CA LEU A 63 5.99 -17.11 -5.47
C LEU A 63 7.43 -17.62 -5.67
N ARG A 64 8.42 -16.72 -5.64
CA ARG A 64 9.85 -17.04 -5.84
C ARG A 64 10.67 -16.90 -4.56
N ASP A 65 10.15 -16.21 -3.57
CA ASP A 65 10.87 -15.86 -2.36
C ASP A 65 9.94 -16.00 -1.14
N ASP A 66 10.20 -17.01 -0.34
CA ASP A 66 9.40 -17.37 0.83
C ASP A 66 9.34 -16.26 1.88
N ARG A 67 10.30 -15.32 1.86
CA ARG A 67 10.34 -14.17 2.80
C ARG A 67 9.07 -13.33 2.73
N TYR A 68 8.45 -13.20 1.55
CA TYR A 68 7.20 -12.48 1.39
C TYR A 68 6.05 -13.15 2.15
N LEU A 69 5.88 -14.45 1.99
CA LEU A 69 4.84 -15.21 2.69
C LEU A 69 5.09 -15.24 4.21
N ILE A 70 6.34 -15.44 4.62
CA ILE A 70 6.74 -15.43 6.03
C ILE A 70 6.43 -14.06 6.66
N ALA A 71 6.77 -12.94 6.00
CA ALA A 71 6.48 -11.60 6.48
C ALA A 71 4.96 -11.35 6.59
N ALA A 72 4.18 -11.80 5.60
CA ALA A 72 2.72 -11.66 5.61
C ALA A 72 2.07 -12.48 6.73
N LEU A 73 2.48 -13.74 6.92
CA LEU A 73 1.99 -14.58 8.01
C LEU A 73 2.40 -14.04 9.39
N ALA A 74 3.66 -13.62 9.53
CA ALA A 74 4.15 -13.02 10.77
C ALA A 74 3.36 -11.77 11.14
N SER A 75 3.04 -10.91 10.17
CA SER A 75 2.21 -9.71 10.40
C SER A 75 0.78 -10.06 10.86
N GLY A 76 0.17 -11.11 10.26
CA GLY A 76 -1.14 -11.60 10.67
C GLY A 76 -1.14 -12.15 12.10
N LEU A 77 -0.13 -12.95 12.46
CA LEU A 77 0.03 -13.45 13.85
C LEU A 77 0.25 -12.28 14.81
N PHE A 78 1.08 -11.32 14.44
CA PHE A 78 1.31 -10.12 15.26
C PHE A 78 0.01 -9.36 15.49
N ALA A 79 -0.80 -9.14 14.43
CA ALA A 79 -2.11 -8.51 14.56
C ALA A 79 -3.05 -9.29 15.48
N PHE A 80 -3.07 -10.62 15.39
CA PHE A 80 -3.93 -11.49 16.19
C PHE A 80 -3.59 -11.40 17.68
N PHE A 81 -2.31 -11.52 18.06
CA PHE A 81 -1.91 -11.52 19.47
C PHE A 81 -1.87 -10.13 20.10
N LEU A 82 -1.54 -9.09 19.30
CA LEU A 82 -1.45 -7.71 19.79
C LEU A 82 -2.72 -6.88 19.57
N HIS A 83 -3.86 -7.51 19.28
CA HIS A 83 -5.11 -6.79 18.99
C HIS A 83 -5.59 -5.88 20.13
N ARG A 84 -5.36 -6.24 21.40
CA ARG A 84 -5.83 -5.45 22.56
C ARG A 84 -5.27 -4.03 22.62
N PRO A 85 -3.95 -3.79 22.49
CA PRO A 85 -3.41 -2.43 22.41
C PRO A 85 -3.76 -1.75 21.08
N ILE A 86 -3.82 -2.50 19.95
CA ILE A 86 -4.09 -1.94 18.62
C ILE A 86 -5.54 -1.44 18.49
N ASN A 87 -6.51 -2.13 19.09
CA ASN A 87 -7.93 -1.70 19.01
C ASN A 87 -8.24 -0.39 19.74
N ARG A 88 -7.39 0.04 20.69
CA ARG A 88 -7.51 1.36 21.32
C ARG A 88 -7.07 2.51 20.41
N LEU A 89 -6.50 2.20 19.27
CA LEU A 89 -5.79 3.15 18.45
C LEU A 89 -6.33 3.07 16.99
N VAL A 90 -7.39 3.80 16.69
CA VAL A 90 -7.87 3.96 15.29
C VAL A 90 -6.81 4.68 14.43
N LYS A 91 -6.09 5.63 15.01
CA LYS A 91 -5.04 6.41 14.34
C LYS A 91 -3.83 5.59 13.87
N PRO A 92 -3.27 4.60 14.62
CA PRO A 92 -2.12 3.84 14.14
C PRO A 92 -2.38 2.98 12.89
N VAL A 93 -3.58 2.39 12.76
CA VAL A 93 -3.89 1.60 11.55
C VAL A 93 -3.89 2.49 10.31
N MET A 94 -4.41 3.71 10.42
CA MET A 94 -4.35 4.70 9.36
C MET A 94 -2.92 5.13 9.03
N VAL A 95 -2.08 5.34 10.05
CA VAL A 95 -0.67 5.71 9.87
C VAL A 95 0.13 4.57 9.21
N LEU A 96 -0.09 3.33 9.64
CA LEU A 96 0.50 2.15 9.02
C LEU A 96 0.07 1.99 7.57
N ASP A 97 -1.23 2.15 7.29
CA ASP A 97 -1.77 2.09 5.92
C ASP A 97 -1.14 3.19 5.04
N ALA A 98 -0.99 4.42 5.56
CA ALA A 98 -0.31 5.51 4.85
C ALA A 98 1.18 5.20 4.57
N ALA A 99 1.89 4.57 5.50
CA ALA A 99 3.27 4.16 5.31
C ALA A 99 3.41 3.07 4.25
N GLY A 100 2.56 2.04 4.31
CA GLY A 100 2.52 0.98 3.31
C GLY A 100 2.16 1.51 1.92
N LEU A 101 1.20 2.45 1.84
CA LEU A 101 0.82 3.12 0.60
C LEU A 101 2.02 3.79 -0.07
N GLY A 102 2.80 4.58 0.68
CA GLY A 102 3.99 5.25 0.16
C GLY A 102 5.06 4.27 -0.31
N LEU A 103 5.36 3.24 0.50
CA LEU A 103 6.34 2.22 0.16
C LEU A 103 5.98 1.49 -1.14
N PHE A 104 4.74 1.03 -1.28
CA PHE A 104 4.31 0.28 -2.45
C PHE A 104 4.10 1.15 -3.69
N ALA A 105 3.74 2.43 -3.55
CA ALA A 105 3.70 3.35 -4.68
C ALA A 105 5.09 3.53 -5.30
N VAL A 106 6.10 3.71 -4.45
CA VAL A 106 7.49 3.90 -4.86
C VAL A 106 8.09 2.60 -5.42
N ALA A 107 7.96 1.49 -4.69
CA ALA A 107 8.48 0.19 -5.13
C ALA A 107 7.80 -0.29 -6.41
N GLY A 108 6.47 -0.12 -6.53
CA GLY A 108 5.71 -0.48 -7.71
C GLY A 108 6.10 0.32 -8.94
N CYS A 109 6.21 1.64 -8.81
CA CYS A 109 6.65 2.53 -9.87
C CYS A 109 8.09 2.24 -10.29
N GLY A 110 9.02 2.11 -9.33
CA GLY A 110 10.43 1.80 -9.59
C GLY A 110 10.60 0.47 -10.33
N LYS A 111 9.88 -0.58 -9.91
CA LYS A 111 9.91 -1.87 -10.59
C LYS A 111 9.37 -1.79 -12.02
N ALA A 112 8.29 -1.05 -12.25
CA ALA A 112 7.74 -0.83 -13.58
C ALA A 112 8.74 -0.13 -14.51
N LEU A 113 9.40 0.92 -14.04
CA LEU A 113 10.45 1.62 -14.78
C LEU A 113 11.65 0.72 -15.09
N ALA A 114 12.09 -0.11 -14.13
CA ALA A 114 13.18 -1.07 -14.32
C ALA A 114 12.85 -2.15 -15.38
N HIS A 115 11.56 -2.41 -15.64
CA HIS A 115 11.09 -3.31 -16.71
C HIS A 115 10.77 -2.56 -18.01
N GLY A 116 11.24 -1.32 -18.17
CA GLY A 116 11.15 -0.55 -19.41
C GLY A 116 9.79 0.09 -19.68
N LEU A 117 8.88 0.13 -18.70
CA LEU A 117 7.63 0.86 -18.87
C LEU A 117 7.86 2.37 -18.93
N GLY A 118 7.06 3.06 -19.75
CA GLY A 118 7.08 4.51 -19.78
C GLY A 118 6.56 5.16 -18.49
N PRO A 119 6.73 6.48 -18.34
CA PRO A 119 6.38 7.21 -17.11
C PRO A 119 4.93 7.03 -16.65
N ILE A 120 3.97 7.17 -17.57
CA ILE A 120 2.54 7.10 -17.25
C ILE A 120 2.13 5.68 -16.79
N PRO A 121 2.45 4.60 -17.55
CA PRO A 121 2.22 3.24 -17.08
C PRO A 121 2.93 2.92 -15.75
N ALA A 122 4.14 3.44 -15.53
CA ALA A 122 4.86 3.21 -14.28
C ALA A 122 4.17 3.88 -13.08
N VAL A 123 3.66 5.11 -13.22
CA VAL A 123 2.86 5.76 -12.19
C VAL A 123 1.59 4.96 -11.93
N LEU A 124 0.87 4.55 -12.98
CA LEU A 124 -0.34 3.73 -12.83
C LEU A 124 -0.05 2.43 -12.05
N LEU A 125 1.03 1.73 -12.39
CA LEU A 125 1.42 0.50 -11.71
C LEU A 125 1.83 0.74 -10.26
N GLY A 126 2.50 1.85 -9.97
CA GLY A 126 2.79 2.29 -8.60
C GLY A 126 1.51 2.45 -7.78
N VAL A 127 0.51 3.15 -8.33
CA VAL A 127 -0.80 3.36 -7.68
C VAL A 127 -1.55 2.04 -7.51
N LEU A 128 -1.61 1.20 -8.54
CA LEU A 128 -2.26 -0.12 -8.46
C LEU A 128 -1.59 -1.02 -7.41
N THR A 129 -0.26 -1.00 -7.33
CA THR A 129 0.49 -1.76 -6.32
C THR A 129 0.14 -1.27 -4.91
N ALA A 130 0.12 0.04 -4.72
CA ALA A 130 -0.14 0.67 -3.42
C ALA A 130 -1.58 0.49 -2.95
N CYS A 131 -2.56 0.60 -3.84
CA CYS A 131 -3.98 0.52 -3.49
C CYS A 131 -4.52 -0.91 -3.53
N GLY A 132 -3.93 -1.80 -4.36
CA GLY A 132 -4.50 -3.10 -4.69
C GLY A 132 -4.74 -4.01 -3.49
N GLY A 133 -3.78 -4.11 -2.58
CA GLY A 133 -3.94 -4.90 -1.35
C GLY A 133 -5.08 -4.39 -0.47
N GLY A 134 -5.20 -3.07 -0.29
CA GLY A 134 -6.28 -2.43 0.44
C GLY A 134 -7.66 -2.63 -0.20
N VAL A 135 -7.73 -2.58 -1.53
CA VAL A 135 -8.99 -2.84 -2.27
C VAL A 135 -9.46 -4.27 -2.05
N VAL A 136 -8.58 -5.25 -2.24
CA VAL A 136 -8.94 -6.66 -2.04
C VAL A 136 -9.33 -6.92 -0.58
N ARG A 137 -8.58 -6.37 0.38
CA ARG A 137 -8.90 -6.44 1.81
C ARG A 137 -10.32 -5.96 2.11
N ASP A 138 -10.64 -4.74 1.67
CA ASP A 138 -11.92 -4.10 1.99
C ASP A 138 -13.09 -4.89 1.33
N ILE A 139 -12.94 -5.36 0.08
CA ILE A 139 -13.93 -6.20 -0.61
C ILE A 139 -14.18 -7.52 0.14
N LEU A 140 -13.12 -8.18 0.63
CA LEU A 140 -13.27 -9.46 1.34
C LEU A 140 -14.04 -9.36 2.65
N VAL A 141 -14.06 -8.18 3.27
CA VAL A 141 -14.86 -7.92 4.48
C VAL A 141 -16.17 -7.17 4.17
N ALA A 142 -16.58 -7.14 2.89
CA ALA A 142 -17.78 -6.49 2.40
C ALA A 142 -17.85 -4.97 2.71
N GLU A 143 -16.71 -4.31 2.79
CA GLU A 143 -16.61 -2.86 2.92
C GLU A 143 -16.36 -2.20 1.55
N VAL A 144 -16.86 -0.98 1.38
CA VAL A 144 -16.49 -0.19 0.19
C VAL A 144 -15.03 0.21 0.30
N PRO A 145 -14.18 -0.12 -0.71
CA PRO A 145 -12.76 0.17 -0.67
C PRO A 145 -12.45 1.63 -0.33
N ARG A 146 -11.48 1.83 0.56
CA ARG A 146 -11.07 3.18 1.02
C ARG A 146 -10.63 4.08 -0.12
N VAL A 147 -9.98 3.53 -1.13
CA VAL A 147 -9.57 4.28 -2.32
C VAL A 147 -10.74 4.95 -3.06
N LEU A 148 -11.96 4.44 -2.90
CA LEU A 148 -13.18 5.01 -3.47
C LEU A 148 -13.91 5.99 -2.53
N ARG A 149 -13.60 5.94 -1.23
CA ARG A 149 -14.22 6.81 -0.22
C ARG A 149 -13.32 7.94 0.26
N GLU A 150 -12.04 7.65 0.37
CA GLU A 150 -11.03 8.53 0.92
C GLU A 150 -10.23 9.16 -0.23
N GLU A 151 -10.70 10.25 -0.72
CA GLU A 151 -10.42 10.91 -1.99
C GLU A 151 -8.93 11.26 -2.20
N ILE A 152 -8.14 11.44 -1.14
CA ILE A 152 -6.70 11.73 -1.23
C ILE A 152 -5.84 10.45 -1.12
N TYR A 153 -6.47 9.28 -0.99
CA TYR A 153 -5.74 8.01 -0.89
C TYR A 153 -4.92 7.73 -2.16
N ALA A 154 -5.59 7.66 -3.30
CA ALA A 154 -4.92 7.44 -4.59
C ALA A 154 -4.00 8.61 -4.98
N VAL A 155 -4.39 9.86 -4.65
CA VAL A 155 -3.57 11.05 -4.94
C VAL A 155 -2.23 11.00 -4.21
N ALA A 156 -2.19 10.51 -2.97
CA ALA A 156 -0.93 10.34 -2.24
C ALA A 156 -0.02 9.30 -2.92
N ALA A 157 -0.58 8.19 -3.41
CA ALA A 157 0.18 7.20 -4.17
C ALA A 157 0.70 7.76 -5.51
N VAL A 158 -0.13 8.53 -6.23
CA VAL A 158 0.27 9.24 -7.46
C VAL A 158 1.43 10.17 -7.18
N LEU A 159 1.37 10.97 -6.10
CA LEU A 159 2.45 11.89 -5.74
C LEU A 159 3.78 11.15 -5.54
N GLY A 160 3.78 10.06 -4.77
CA GLY A 160 4.97 9.24 -4.55
C GLY A 160 5.53 8.70 -5.87
N ALA A 161 4.68 8.12 -6.71
CA ALA A 161 5.09 7.57 -8.01
C ALA A 161 5.62 8.66 -8.97
N VAL A 162 5.01 9.84 -9.00
CA VAL A 162 5.47 10.97 -9.83
C VAL A 162 6.84 11.46 -9.39
N ILE A 163 7.12 11.52 -8.09
CA ILE A 163 8.46 11.89 -7.57
C ILE A 163 9.51 10.89 -8.04
N VAL A 164 9.21 9.58 -8.04
CA VAL A 164 10.12 8.54 -8.57
C VAL A 164 10.43 8.78 -10.04
N VAL A 165 9.39 8.99 -10.87
CA VAL A 165 9.56 9.27 -12.30
C VAL A 165 10.37 10.54 -12.55
N ALA A 166 10.08 11.61 -11.79
CA ALA A 166 10.82 12.88 -11.91
C ALA A 166 12.29 12.70 -11.52
N GLY A 167 12.58 11.99 -10.43
CA GLY A 167 13.95 11.69 -9.99
C GLY A 167 14.73 10.92 -11.05
N GLN A 168 14.12 9.90 -11.66
CA GLN A 168 14.74 9.14 -12.73
C GLN A 168 15.03 10.03 -13.97
N ARG A 169 14.07 10.89 -14.36
CA ARG A 169 14.23 11.81 -15.49
C ARG A 169 15.36 12.83 -15.27
N LEU A 170 15.55 13.25 -14.03
CA LEU A 170 16.61 14.19 -13.62
C LEU A 170 17.93 13.48 -13.28
N ALA A 171 18.02 12.17 -13.49
CA ALA A 171 19.18 11.34 -13.14
C ALA A 171 19.66 11.52 -11.69
N LEU A 172 18.71 11.73 -10.76
CA LEU A 172 18.99 11.89 -9.33
C LEU A 172 19.30 10.53 -8.68
N PRO A 173 20.05 10.49 -7.58
CA PRO A 173 20.33 9.26 -6.85
C PRO A 173 19.03 8.59 -6.36
N GLU A 174 18.90 7.29 -6.60
CA GLU A 174 17.63 6.55 -6.37
C GLU A 174 17.21 6.52 -4.90
N VAL A 175 18.16 6.32 -3.98
CA VAL A 175 17.86 6.19 -2.54
C VAL A 175 17.22 7.45 -1.95
N PRO A 176 17.81 8.66 -2.10
CA PRO A 176 17.17 9.88 -1.60
C PRO A 176 15.85 10.21 -2.32
N VAL A 177 15.71 9.90 -3.62
CA VAL A 177 14.44 10.06 -4.35
C VAL A 177 13.38 9.14 -3.77
N ALA A 178 13.69 7.86 -3.56
CA ALA A 178 12.75 6.91 -2.97
C ALA A 178 12.32 7.35 -1.56
N ALA A 179 13.27 7.77 -0.71
CA ALA A 179 12.96 8.26 0.64
C ALA A 179 12.06 9.49 0.61
N ALA A 180 12.36 10.47 -0.26
CA ALA A 180 11.54 11.68 -0.42
C ALA A 180 10.13 11.34 -0.95
N ALA A 181 10.03 10.41 -1.90
CA ALA A 181 8.77 9.97 -2.49
C ALA A 181 7.87 9.28 -1.44
N VAL A 182 8.44 8.34 -0.65
CA VAL A 182 7.72 7.68 0.45
C VAL A 182 7.28 8.71 1.48
N ALA A 183 8.17 9.60 1.91
CA ALA A 183 7.85 10.63 2.89
C ALA A 183 6.75 11.58 2.39
N ALA A 184 6.80 12.01 1.13
CA ALA A 184 5.79 12.90 0.54
C ALA A 184 4.42 12.22 0.47
N ALA A 185 4.35 10.97 0.00
CA ALA A 185 3.11 10.19 -0.05
C ALA A 185 2.53 9.99 1.36
N PHE A 186 3.36 9.57 2.29
CA PHE A 186 2.99 9.36 3.70
C PHE A 186 2.45 10.64 4.35
N LEU A 187 3.21 11.75 4.25
CA LEU A 187 2.82 13.03 4.84
C LEU A 187 1.52 13.57 4.23
N LEU A 188 1.39 13.54 2.90
CA LEU A 188 0.15 13.96 2.25
C LEU A 188 -1.03 13.13 2.76
N ARG A 189 -0.88 11.81 2.85
CA ARG A 189 -1.93 10.92 3.33
C ARG A 189 -2.30 11.20 4.79
N VAL A 190 -1.31 11.30 5.68
CA VAL A 190 -1.55 11.57 7.12
C VAL A 190 -2.20 12.94 7.32
N VAL A 191 -1.66 13.98 6.67
CA VAL A 191 -2.20 15.35 6.80
C VAL A 191 -3.63 15.43 6.25
N SER A 192 -3.91 14.80 5.11
CA SER A 192 -5.26 14.79 4.53
C SER A 192 -6.31 14.18 5.46
N VAL A 193 -5.96 13.07 6.11
CA VAL A 193 -6.86 12.42 7.08
C VAL A 193 -7.03 13.27 8.35
N LEU A 194 -5.94 13.83 8.88
CA LEU A 194 -6.00 14.64 10.09
C LEU A 194 -6.78 15.95 9.90
N ARG A 195 -6.76 16.49 8.66
CA ARG A 195 -7.48 17.70 8.31
C ARG A 195 -8.87 17.47 7.70
N GLY A 196 -9.24 16.20 7.50
CA GLY A 196 -10.54 15.84 6.88
C GLY A 196 -10.68 16.36 5.45
N TRP A 197 -9.57 16.40 4.69
CA TRP A 197 -9.63 16.85 3.30
C TRP A 197 -10.45 15.85 2.46
N SER A 198 -11.34 16.40 1.66
CA SER A 198 -12.18 15.65 0.73
C SER A 198 -12.10 16.25 -0.67
N ALA A 199 -12.18 15.39 -1.71
CA ALA A 199 -12.26 15.87 -3.08
C ALA A 199 -13.68 16.34 -3.44
N PRO A 200 -13.86 17.14 -4.48
CA PRO A 200 -15.19 17.58 -4.91
C PRO A 200 -16.08 16.41 -5.31
N ARG A 201 -17.30 16.37 -4.82
CA ARG A 201 -18.33 15.44 -5.26
C ARG A 201 -19.09 16.01 -6.45
N ALA A 202 -19.74 15.13 -7.21
CA ALA A 202 -20.57 15.55 -8.33
C ALA A 202 -21.63 16.57 -7.88
N PRO A 203 -21.87 17.64 -8.66
CA PRO A 203 -22.93 18.61 -8.35
C PRO A 203 -24.29 17.92 -8.21
N GLY A 204 -25.04 18.23 -7.16
CA GLY A 204 -26.37 17.65 -6.93
C GLY A 204 -26.43 16.42 -6.02
N THR A 205 -25.29 15.85 -5.60
CA THR A 205 -25.24 14.76 -4.60
C THR A 205 -25.07 15.28 -3.16
N GLY A 206 -25.49 16.52 -2.90
CA GLY A 206 -25.46 17.14 -1.58
C GLY A 206 -26.34 16.36 -0.59
N ALA A 207 -25.82 16.18 0.60
CA ALA A 207 -26.39 15.50 1.75
C ALA A 207 -27.92 15.49 1.80
N GLY A 208 -28.50 14.37 1.39
CA GLY A 208 -29.81 13.98 1.87
C GLY A 208 -29.65 13.68 3.36
N THR A 209 -30.20 14.54 4.19
CA THR A 209 -30.46 14.30 5.60
C THR A 209 -31.13 12.93 5.77
N GLN A 210 -30.45 12.00 6.41
CA GLN A 210 -31.06 10.94 7.22
C GLN A 210 -30.32 10.86 8.55
#